data_dfe0095edc09f80a1cbfb990d7f934be
#
_entry.id   dfe0095edc09f80a1cbfb990d7f934be
#
_cell.length_a   1.000
_cell.length_b   1.000
_cell.length_c   1.000
_cell.angle_alpha   90.00
_cell.angle_beta   90.00
_cell.angle_gamma   90.00
#
_symmetry.space_group_name_H-M   'P 1'
#
loop_
_entity.id
_entity.type
_entity.pdbx_description
1 polymer ?
#
loop_
_entity_poly.entity_id
_entity_poly.type
_entity_poly.pdbx_seq_one_letter_code
_entity_poly.pdbx_strand_id
1 'polypeptide(L)'
;MQLINVLLGGSLYLHLPEQMPQAMPHRDETGDAHRHLVLVEPGTQFEEIYGEGELRVNSEHHQAVHKLGEGLRVGARSPDKVIEGIEETSPDWFCLGVQWHPESDTATALDMQLFDAFIQASSRYSKPLQLAA
;
A
#
# COMPACT_ATOMS: atom_id res chain seq x y z
N MET A 1 -0.43 6.19 1.40
CA MET A 1 -1.67 5.44 1.64
C MET A 1 -2.66 6.20 2.55
N GLN A 2 -2.35 6.47 3.80
CA GLN A 2 -3.27 7.04 4.81
C GLN A 2 -3.93 8.35 4.38
N LEU A 3 -3.16 9.28 3.79
CA LEU A 3 -3.69 10.55 3.30
C LEU A 3 -4.76 10.36 2.22
N ILE A 4 -4.53 9.46 1.26
CA ILE A 4 -5.49 9.12 0.21
C ILE A 4 -6.79 8.62 0.84
N ASN A 5 -6.69 7.69 1.79
CA ASN A 5 -7.84 7.14 2.49
C ASN A 5 -8.68 8.22 3.19
N VAL A 6 -8.03 9.13 3.92
CA VAL A 6 -8.73 10.19 4.67
C VAL A 6 -9.37 11.21 3.74
N LEU A 7 -8.70 11.58 2.64
CA LEU A 7 -9.26 12.50 1.63
C LEU A 7 -10.54 11.95 0.98
N LEU A 8 -10.64 10.63 0.87
CA LEU A 8 -11.82 9.94 0.34
C LEU A 8 -12.84 9.57 1.44
N GLY A 9 -12.74 10.18 2.63
CA GLY A 9 -13.71 10.03 3.72
C GLY A 9 -13.48 8.81 4.61
N GLY A 10 -12.36 8.14 4.47
CA GLY A 10 -11.95 7.05 5.36
C GLY A 10 -11.44 7.54 6.72
N SER A 11 -11.13 6.61 7.61
CA SER A 11 -10.58 6.91 8.94
C SER A 11 -9.34 6.07 9.24
N LEU A 12 -8.60 6.45 10.30
CA LEU A 12 -7.39 5.78 10.74
C LEU A 12 -7.54 5.25 12.17
N TYR A 13 -6.84 4.15 12.46
CA TYR A 13 -6.35 3.88 13.80
C TYR A 13 -5.21 4.85 14.08
N LEU A 14 -5.33 5.66 15.13
CA LEU A 14 -4.34 6.67 15.49
C LEU A 14 -3.15 6.08 16.25
N HIS A 15 -3.37 4.95 16.92
CA HIS A 15 -2.32 4.23 17.63
C HIS A 15 -2.69 2.74 17.74
N LEU A 16 -2.10 1.92 16.87
CA LEU A 16 -2.39 0.48 16.78
C LEU A 16 -2.23 -0.25 18.12
N PRO A 17 -1.14 -0.06 18.91
CA PRO A 17 -0.98 -0.76 20.18
C PRO A 17 -2.11 -0.54 21.18
N GLU A 18 -2.73 0.65 21.18
CA GLU A 18 -3.85 0.97 22.06
C GLU A 18 -5.21 0.52 21.51
N GLN A 19 -5.43 0.73 20.19
CA GLN A 19 -6.72 0.52 19.57
C GLN A 19 -6.90 -0.91 19.04
N MET A 20 -5.80 -1.62 18.80
CA MET A 20 -5.75 -3.03 18.41
C MET A 20 -4.68 -3.78 19.23
N PRO A 21 -4.89 -3.98 20.54
CA PRO A 21 -3.86 -4.55 21.42
C PRO A 21 -3.47 -6.01 21.10
N GLN A 22 -4.22 -6.68 20.23
CA GLN A 22 -3.92 -8.02 19.73
C GLN A 22 -3.18 -8.00 18.39
N ALA A 23 -2.97 -6.82 17.79
CA ALA A 23 -2.20 -6.72 16.57
C ALA A 23 -0.73 -7.07 16.83
N MET A 24 -0.08 -7.62 15.79
CA MET A 24 1.36 -7.82 15.81
C MET A 24 2.08 -6.46 15.83
N PRO A 25 3.35 -6.40 16.22
CA PRO A 25 4.13 -5.18 16.07
C PRO A 25 4.24 -4.78 14.60
N HIS A 26 3.92 -3.52 14.28
CA HIS A 26 4.11 -2.91 12.96
C HIS A 26 5.27 -1.90 12.95
N ARG A 27 5.94 -1.76 14.09
CA ARG A 27 7.13 -0.94 14.27
C ARG A 27 8.03 -1.58 15.31
N ASP A 28 9.33 -1.51 15.09
CA ASP A 28 10.32 -1.86 16.10
C ASP A 28 10.68 -0.59 16.93
N GLU A 29 10.52 -0.68 18.23
CA GLU A 29 10.90 0.38 19.15
C GLU A 29 12.42 0.50 19.33
N THR A 30 13.17 -0.54 18.98
CA THR A 30 14.63 -0.59 19.07
C THR A 30 15.34 0.05 17.88
N GLY A 31 14.60 0.37 16.80
CA GLY A 31 15.12 1.02 15.60
C GLY A 31 15.75 0.07 14.59
N ASP A 32 15.64 -1.23 14.79
CA ASP A 32 16.02 -2.24 13.80
C ASP A 32 14.93 -2.31 12.69
N ALA A 33 15.34 -2.68 11.48
CA ALA A 33 14.43 -2.80 10.36
C ALA A 33 13.40 -3.92 10.59
N HIS A 34 12.22 -3.54 11.11
CA HIS A 34 11.12 -4.47 11.30
C HIS A 34 10.55 -4.95 9.96
N ARG A 35 10.21 -6.24 9.89
CA ARG A 35 9.58 -6.83 8.70
C ARG A 35 8.49 -7.79 9.10
N HIS A 36 7.36 -7.75 8.39
CA HIS A 36 6.27 -8.71 8.54
C HIS A 36 5.74 -9.20 7.19
N LEU A 37 4.85 -10.17 7.24
CA LEU A 37 4.14 -10.67 6.07
C LEU A 37 2.95 -9.79 5.74
N VAL A 38 2.64 -9.71 4.46
CA VAL A 38 1.44 -9.09 3.91
C VAL A 38 0.84 -10.05 2.91
N LEU A 39 -0.46 -10.30 3.03
CA LEU A 39 -1.24 -11.18 2.16
C LEU A 39 -1.89 -10.32 1.07
N VAL A 40 -1.69 -10.72 -0.18
CA VAL A 40 -2.31 -10.07 -1.34
C VAL A 40 -3.75 -10.51 -1.46
N GLU A 41 -4.67 -9.54 -1.63
CA GLU A 41 -6.09 -9.82 -1.83
C GLU A 41 -6.35 -10.23 -3.27
N PRO A 42 -7.13 -11.31 -3.53
CA PRO A 42 -7.42 -11.78 -4.87
C PRO A 42 -8.24 -10.77 -5.71
N GLY A 43 -8.02 -10.77 -7.01
CA GLY A 43 -8.75 -9.94 -7.97
C GLY A 43 -8.39 -8.44 -7.90
N THR A 44 -7.23 -8.11 -7.35
CA THR A 44 -6.74 -6.75 -7.15
C THR A 44 -5.58 -6.41 -8.10
N GLN A 45 -5.29 -5.11 -8.29
CA GLN A 45 -4.07 -4.69 -8.98
C GLN A 45 -2.81 -5.12 -8.22
N PHE A 46 -2.89 -5.29 -6.89
CA PHE A 46 -1.80 -5.86 -6.10
C PHE A 46 -1.48 -7.29 -6.55
N GLU A 47 -2.51 -8.12 -6.81
CA GLU A 47 -2.30 -9.47 -7.33
C GLU A 47 -1.70 -9.45 -8.74
N GLU A 48 -2.12 -8.52 -9.60
CA GLU A 48 -1.53 -8.35 -10.94
C GLU A 48 -0.05 -7.96 -10.89
N ILE A 49 0.35 -7.17 -9.88
CA ILE A 49 1.72 -6.67 -9.71
C ILE A 49 2.61 -7.72 -9.04
N TYR A 50 2.14 -8.31 -7.94
CA TYR A 50 2.95 -9.15 -7.05
C TYR A 50 2.71 -10.65 -7.21
N GLY A 51 1.62 -11.04 -7.87
CA GLY A 51 1.12 -12.42 -7.91
C GLY A 51 0.30 -12.80 -6.68
N GLU A 52 -0.21 -14.02 -6.69
CA GLU A 52 -0.92 -14.61 -5.56
C GLU A 52 0.03 -14.91 -4.39
N GLY A 53 -0.44 -14.74 -3.17
CA GLY A 53 0.25 -15.21 -1.98
C GLY A 53 0.65 -14.11 -1.01
N GLU A 54 1.88 -14.19 -0.51
CA GLU A 54 2.38 -13.33 0.55
C GLU A 54 3.68 -12.62 0.17
N LEU A 55 3.84 -11.41 0.71
CA LEU A 55 5.02 -10.58 0.58
C LEU A 55 5.64 -10.38 1.95
N ARG A 56 6.95 -10.29 2.03
CA ARG A 56 7.64 -9.85 3.23
C ARG A 56 8.12 -8.41 3.04
N VAL A 57 7.49 -7.49 3.76
CA VAL A 57 7.71 -6.04 3.63
C VAL A 57 8.39 -5.47 4.88
N ASN A 58 9.06 -4.32 4.72
CA ASN A 58 9.49 -3.51 5.86
C ASN A 58 8.29 -2.82 6.51
N SER A 59 8.39 -2.44 7.78
CA SER A 59 7.27 -1.82 8.48
C SER A 59 7.77 -0.88 9.57
N GLU A 60 7.28 0.36 9.53
CA GLU A 60 7.62 1.41 10.49
C GLU A 60 6.43 2.30 10.82
N HIS A 61 5.26 1.70 11.05
CA HIS A 61 4.08 2.49 11.34
C HIS A 61 3.41 2.08 12.65
N HIS A 62 2.79 3.03 13.31
CA HIS A 62 1.94 2.82 14.49
C HIS A 62 0.49 3.25 14.24
N GLN A 63 0.21 3.78 13.05
CA GLN A 63 -1.12 4.13 12.56
C GLN A 63 -1.48 3.23 11.39
N ALA A 64 -2.78 3.03 11.13
CA ALA A 64 -3.24 2.25 9.97
C ALA A 64 -4.64 2.71 9.53
N VAL A 65 -5.04 2.28 8.35
CA VAL A 65 -6.42 2.47 7.88
C VAL A 65 -7.38 1.67 8.77
N HIS A 66 -8.39 2.37 9.31
CA HIS A 66 -9.49 1.76 10.07
C HIS A 66 -10.69 1.52 9.17
N LYS A 67 -11.24 2.59 8.58
CA LYS A 67 -12.35 2.52 7.63
C LYS A 67 -11.87 3.02 6.27
N LEU A 68 -12.17 2.26 5.22
CA LEU A 68 -11.85 2.67 3.85
C LEU A 68 -12.65 3.89 3.41
N GLY A 69 -11.98 4.75 2.64
CA GLY A 69 -12.60 5.84 1.91
C GLY A 69 -13.44 5.33 0.75
N GLU A 70 -14.29 6.21 0.23
CA GLU A 70 -15.15 5.92 -0.91
C GLU A 70 -14.34 5.62 -2.17
N GLY A 71 -14.75 4.60 -2.93
CA GLY A 71 -14.08 4.18 -4.16
C GLY A 71 -12.80 3.36 -3.94
N LEU A 72 -12.37 3.16 -2.69
CA LEU A 72 -11.20 2.33 -2.39
C LEU A 72 -11.59 0.89 -2.06
N ARG A 73 -10.72 -0.04 -2.39
CA ARG A 73 -10.75 -1.42 -1.89
C ARG A 73 -9.41 -1.81 -1.30
N VAL A 74 -9.43 -2.86 -0.49
CA VAL A 74 -8.20 -3.43 0.08
C VAL A 74 -7.49 -4.23 -0.99
N GLY A 75 -6.20 -3.97 -1.15
CA GLY A 75 -5.31 -4.73 -2.03
C GLY A 75 -4.39 -5.69 -1.27
N ALA A 76 -4.13 -5.39 0.01
CA ALA A 76 -3.26 -6.22 0.83
C ALA A 76 -3.53 -6.04 2.34
N ARG A 77 -3.31 -7.11 3.13
CA ARG A 77 -3.43 -7.12 4.59
C ARG A 77 -2.32 -7.90 5.26
N SER A 78 -1.94 -7.47 6.46
CA SER A 78 -1.13 -8.30 7.35
C SER A 78 -1.97 -9.47 7.95
N PRO A 79 -1.32 -10.49 8.53
CA PRO A 79 -2.02 -11.65 9.13
C PRO A 79 -3.01 -11.28 10.24
N ASP A 80 -2.77 -10.19 10.97
CA ASP A 80 -3.64 -9.63 12.00
C ASP A 80 -4.78 -8.74 11.45
N LYS A 81 -4.94 -8.70 10.10
CA LYS A 81 -6.00 -8.00 9.37
C LYS A 81 -5.83 -6.49 9.26
N VAL A 82 -4.71 -5.93 9.68
CA VAL A 82 -4.40 -4.53 9.41
C VAL A 82 -4.28 -4.33 7.89
N ILE A 83 -4.84 -3.23 7.38
CA ILE A 83 -4.79 -2.89 5.96
C ILE A 83 -3.41 -2.35 5.63
N GLU A 84 -2.72 -3.03 4.72
CA GLU A 84 -1.36 -2.72 4.29
C GLU A 84 -1.30 -2.17 2.86
N GLY A 85 -2.34 -2.44 2.06
CA GLY A 85 -2.47 -1.94 0.70
C GLY A 85 -3.89 -1.54 0.38
N ILE A 86 -4.06 -0.43 -0.32
CA ILE A 86 -5.34 0.05 -0.84
C ILE A 86 -5.19 0.41 -2.31
N GLU A 87 -6.27 0.28 -3.06
CA GLU A 87 -6.33 0.68 -4.45
C GLU A 87 -7.70 1.27 -4.81
N GLU A 88 -7.72 2.09 -5.84
CA GLU A 88 -8.96 2.62 -6.42
C GLU A 88 -9.68 1.54 -7.22
N THR A 89 -11.00 1.53 -7.15
CA THR A 89 -11.84 0.56 -7.87
C THR A 89 -12.17 0.97 -9.31
N SER A 90 -11.99 2.26 -9.66
CA SER A 90 -12.22 2.77 -11.00
C SER A 90 -11.08 2.39 -11.95
N PRO A 91 -11.39 1.90 -13.17
CA PRO A 91 -10.36 1.62 -14.17
C PRO A 91 -9.72 2.88 -14.77
N ASP A 92 -10.33 4.04 -14.55
CA ASP A 92 -9.89 5.30 -15.14
C ASP A 92 -8.81 6.02 -14.34
N TRP A 93 -8.55 5.54 -13.12
CA TRP A 93 -7.55 6.14 -12.24
C TRP A 93 -6.66 5.08 -11.60
N PHE A 94 -5.41 5.05 -12.03
CA PHE A 94 -4.40 4.22 -11.37
C PHE A 94 -3.99 4.86 -10.05
N CYS A 95 -4.47 4.31 -8.95
CA CYS A 95 -4.14 4.76 -7.60
C CYS A 95 -3.90 3.57 -6.70
N LEU A 96 -2.66 3.40 -6.27
CA LEU A 96 -2.23 2.41 -5.29
C LEU A 96 -1.62 3.11 -4.09
N GLY A 97 -1.91 2.60 -2.91
CA GLY A 97 -1.29 3.06 -1.67
C GLY A 97 -0.79 1.89 -0.86
N VAL A 98 0.48 1.91 -0.50
CA VAL A 98 1.11 0.91 0.37
C VAL A 98 1.44 1.51 1.74
N GLN A 99 1.41 0.68 2.78
CA GLN A 99 1.73 1.10 4.15
C GLN A 99 3.22 0.91 4.44
N TRP A 100 3.87 -0.03 3.78
CA TRP A 100 5.32 -0.23 3.85
C TRP A 100 6.08 0.82 3.02
N HIS A 101 7.40 0.77 3.06
CA HIS A 101 8.30 1.70 2.40
C HIS A 101 9.08 1.02 1.27
N PRO A 102 8.54 0.93 0.05
CA PRO A 102 9.22 0.32 -1.09
C PRO A 102 10.46 1.12 -1.55
N GLU A 103 10.59 2.37 -1.11
CA GLU A 103 11.72 3.26 -1.42
C GLU A 103 12.91 3.13 -0.47
N SER A 104 12.79 2.33 0.59
CA SER A 104 13.83 2.23 1.62
C SER A 104 15.03 1.42 1.17
N ASP A 105 16.16 1.57 1.86
CA ASP A 105 17.38 0.79 1.64
C ASP A 105 17.18 -0.73 1.85
N THR A 106 16.09 -1.12 2.49
CA THR A 106 15.68 -2.51 2.71
C THR A 106 14.71 -3.03 1.66
N ALA A 107 14.42 -2.25 0.61
CA ALA A 107 13.56 -2.65 -0.49
C ALA A 107 14.09 -3.92 -1.19
N THR A 108 13.16 -4.69 -1.72
CA THR A 108 13.44 -5.93 -2.45
C THR A 108 13.20 -5.76 -3.96
N ALA A 109 13.57 -6.76 -4.75
CA ALA A 109 13.24 -6.77 -6.16
C ALA A 109 11.71 -6.73 -6.42
N LEU A 110 10.90 -7.20 -5.47
CA LEU A 110 9.43 -7.14 -5.55
C LEU A 110 8.92 -5.70 -5.43
N ASP A 111 9.58 -4.86 -4.63
CA ASP A 111 9.18 -3.46 -4.49
C ASP A 111 9.35 -2.68 -5.81
N MET A 112 10.31 -3.08 -6.65
CA MET A 112 10.51 -2.50 -7.97
C MET A 112 9.32 -2.73 -8.91
N GLN A 113 8.57 -3.83 -8.75
CA GLN A 113 7.38 -4.10 -9.55
C GLN A 113 6.29 -3.04 -9.36
N LEU A 114 6.18 -2.47 -8.15
CA LEU A 114 5.25 -1.36 -7.89
C LEU A 114 5.62 -0.11 -8.70
N PHE A 115 6.91 0.24 -8.73
CA PHE A 115 7.39 1.38 -9.51
C PHE A 115 7.24 1.13 -11.02
N ASP A 116 7.50 -0.08 -11.50
CA ASP A 116 7.30 -0.45 -12.90
C ASP A 116 5.81 -0.34 -13.28
N ALA A 117 4.90 -0.82 -12.44
CA ALA A 117 3.46 -0.67 -12.65
C ALA A 117 3.04 0.81 -12.71
N PHE A 118 3.58 1.66 -11.83
CA PHE A 118 3.34 3.10 -11.84
C PHE A 118 3.85 3.75 -13.13
N ILE A 119 5.06 3.41 -13.59
CA ILE A 119 5.64 3.93 -14.85
C ILE A 119 4.76 3.51 -16.04
N GLN A 120 4.34 2.26 -16.10
CA GLN A 120 3.46 1.76 -17.16
C GLN A 120 2.11 2.47 -17.15
N ALA A 121 1.50 2.66 -15.98
CA ALA A 121 0.25 3.41 -15.85
C ALA A 121 0.42 4.86 -16.30
N SER A 122 1.45 5.55 -15.83
CA SER A 122 1.71 6.95 -16.17
C SER A 122 1.91 7.17 -17.68
N SER A 123 2.51 6.18 -18.37
CA SER A 123 2.70 6.25 -19.82
C SER A 123 1.38 6.24 -20.61
N ARG A 124 0.32 5.63 -20.07
CA ARG A 124 -1.02 5.62 -20.69
C ARG A 124 -1.70 6.99 -20.63
N TYR A 125 -1.35 7.81 -19.65
CA TYR A 125 -1.90 9.16 -19.46
C TYR A 125 -1.03 10.26 -20.06
N SER A 126 0.20 9.97 -20.49
CA SER A 126 1.07 10.96 -21.13
C SER A 126 0.55 11.27 -22.53
N LYS A 127 -0.02 12.48 -22.71
CA LYS A 127 -0.20 13.05 -24.06
C LYS A 127 1.18 13.28 -24.67
N PRO A 128 1.41 12.98 -25.98
CA PRO A 128 2.65 13.35 -26.63
C PRO A 128 2.89 14.85 -26.43
N LEU A 129 4.07 15.22 -25.92
CA LEU A 129 4.49 16.63 -25.89
C LEU A 129 4.49 17.11 -27.33
N GLN A 130 3.50 17.94 -27.70
CA GLN A 130 3.58 18.73 -28.92
C GLN A 130 4.62 19.83 -28.65
N LEU A 131 5.86 19.59 -29.07
CA LEU A 131 6.83 20.65 -29.17
C LEU A 131 6.25 21.67 -30.15
N ALA A 132 5.95 22.88 -29.67
CA ALA A 132 5.61 24.00 -30.55
C ALA A 132 6.78 24.25 -31.47
N ALA A 133 6.53 24.21 -32.79
CA ALA A 133 7.49 24.53 -33.84
C ALA A 133 7.78 26.03 -33.86
#